data_fa1db1180b6829c03d993edcf693224a
#
_entry.id   fa1db1180b6829c03d993edcf693224a
#
_cell.length_a   1.000
_cell.length_b   1.000
_cell.length_c   1.000
_cell.angle_alpha   90.00
_cell.angle_beta   90.00
_cell.angle_gamma   90.00
#
_symmetry.space_group_name_H-M   'P 1'
#
loop_
_entity.id
_entity.type
_entity.pdbx_description
1 polymer ?
#
loop_
_entity_poly.entity_id
_entity_poly.type
_entity_poly.pdbx_seq_one_letter_code
_entity_poly.pdbx_strand_id
1 'polypeptide(L)'
;MDFKGSQTEKNLLAAFAGESQARTRYTFFASQARKEGYEQISAIFEETSGNEKEHAKLFFKHLKGGIVEMTASYPAGVIGTTVENLKAAAAGEKLEWGTLYPNFGDVAEQEGFPEVARTFRTVANVEAYHERRYNKLVESVNQGKVFKKDQLLKWKCRNCGLVVEGTEAPAACPTCMHPRSYFEVWVENY
;
A
#
# COMPACT_ATOMS: atom_id res chain seq x y z
N MET A 1 10.76 18.32 26.77
CA MET A 1 9.90 17.31 27.47
C MET A 1 10.63 15.98 27.48
N ASP A 2 10.39 15.12 28.46
CA ASP A 2 10.93 13.76 28.44
C ASP A 2 10.19 12.94 27.37
N PHE A 3 10.93 12.14 26.60
CA PHE A 3 10.35 11.29 25.58
C PHE A 3 9.48 10.17 26.17
N LYS A 4 9.97 9.56 27.26
CA LYS A 4 9.21 8.52 27.98
C LYS A 4 7.93 9.08 28.60
N GLY A 5 6.82 8.46 28.25
CA GLY A 5 5.48 8.86 28.68
C GLY A 5 4.87 10.01 27.87
N SER A 6 5.58 10.55 26.87
CA SER A 6 5.07 11.59 26.00
C SER A 6 3.94 11.09 25.09
N GLN A 7 3.14 11.99 24.55
CA GLN A 7 2.15 11.62 23.53
C GLN A 7 2.84 11.18 22.23
N THR A 8 4.01 11.74 21.91
CA THR A 8 4.83 11.33 20.77
C THR A 8 5.26 9.85 20.87
N GLU A 9 5.67 9.38 22.03
CA GLU A 9 6.00 7.95 22.22
C GLU A 9 4.80 7.05 21.94
N LYS A 10 3.61 7.42 22.43
CA LYS A 10 2.36 6.69 22.18
C LYS A 10 1.96 6.72 20.69
N ASN A 11 2.09 7.87 20.06
CA ASN A 11 1.79 8.04 18.65
C ASN A 11 2.73 7.20 17.77
N LEU A 12 4.01 7.14 18.09
CA LEU A 12 4.98 6.28 17.41
C LEU A 12 4.63 4.79 17.54
N LEU A 13 4.22 4.36 18.73
CA LEU A 13 3.81 2.97 18.94
C LEU A 13 2.50 2.66 18.21
N ALA A 14 1.55 3.59 18.20
CA ALA A 14 0.31 3.46 17.45
C ALA A 14 0.57 3.37 15.94
N ALA A 15 1.45 4.21 15.40
CA ALA A 15 1.85 4.16 14.00
C ALA A 15 2.57 2.85 13.66
N PHE A 16 3.55 2.43 14.47
CA PHE A 16 4.23 1.14 14.29
C PHE A 16 3.26 -0.04 14.24
N ALA A 17 2.26 -0.07 15.13
CA ALA A 17 1.23 -1.10 15.13
C ALA A 17 0.30 -0.98 13.90
N GLY A 18 -0.02 0.25 13.49
CA GLY A 18 -0.79 0.56 12.27
C GLY A 18 -0.14 -0.02 11.03
N GLU A 19 1.11 0.33 10.79
CA GLU A 19 1.88 -0.19 9.65
C GLU A 19 2.04 -1.72 9.69
N SER A 20 2.28 -2.26 10.88
CA SER A 20 2.45 -3.71 11.06
C SER A 20 1.18 -4.49 10.69
N GLN A 21 0.00 -3.99 11.06
CA GLN A 21 -1.26 -4.62 10.68
C GLN A 21 -1.60 -4.36 9.20
N ALA A 22 -1.34 -3.15 8.65
CA ALA A 22 -1.54 -2.84 7.24
C ALA A 22 -0.69 -3.76 6.35
N ARG A 23 0.61 -3.89 6.65
CA ARG A 23 1.51 -4.85 6.02
C ARG A 23 0.90 -6.25 5.96
N THR A 24 0.40 -6.74 7.08
CA THR A 24 -0.16 -8.10 7.17
C THR A 24 -1.44 -8.21 6.34
N ARG A 25 -2.36 -7.24 6.45
CA ARG A 25 -3.59 -7.22 5.65
C ARG A 25 -3.31 -7.20 4.14
N TYR A 26 -2.32 -6.44 3.69
CA TYR A 26 -1.98 -6.35 2.27
C TYR A 26 -1.46 -7.67 1.70
N THR A 27 -0.80 -8.52 2.49
CA THR A 27 -0.46 -9.89 2.02
C THR A 27 -1.72 -10.75 1.82
N PHE A 28 -2.75 -10.57 2.64
CA PHE A 28 -4.04 -11.26 2.46
C PHE A 28 -4.75 -10.75 1.20
N PHE A 29 -4.75 -9.46 0.98
CA PHE A 29 -5.34 -8.82 -0.20
C PHE A 29 -4.62 -9.21 -1.49
N ALA A 30 -3.29 -9.33 -1.45
CA ALA A 30 -2.48 -9.86 -2.55
C ALA A 30 -2.91 -11.28 -2.93
N SER A 31 -3.06 -12.16 -1.94
CA SER A 31 -3.53 -13.53 -2.17
C SER A 31 -4.92 -13.58 -2.81
N GLN A 32 -5.84 -12.72 -2.37
CA GLN A 32 -7.17 -12.64 -2.95
C GLN A 32 -7.16 -12.11 -4.40
N ALA A 33 -6.38 -11.07 -4.67
CA ALA A 33 -6.22 -10.53 -6.02
C ALA A 33 -5.69 -11.59 -7.00
N ARG A 34 -4.72 -12.40 -6.57
CA ARG A 34 -4.20 -13.53 -7.36
C ARG A 34 -5.26 -14.57 -7.65
N LYS A 35 -6.09 -14.93 -6.67
CA LYS A 35 -7.20 -15.88 -6.86
C LYS A 35 -8.24 -15.36 -7.86
N GLU A 36 -8.45 -14.06 -7.91
CA GLU A 36 -9.35 -13.41 -8.87
C GLU A 36 -8.72 -13.14 -10.24
N GLY A 37 -7.46 -13.52 -10.44
CA GLY A 37 -6.77 -13.39 -11.72
C GLY A 37 -6.17 -12.00 -11.97
N TYR A 38 -5.77 -11.27 -10.95
CA TYR A 38 -5.13 -9.95 -11.02
C TYR A 38 -3.69 -10.00 -10.52
N GLU A 39 -2.78 -10.66 -11.24
CA GLU A 39 -1.39 -10.85 -10.82
C GLU A 39 -0.64 -9.53 -10.61
N GLN A 40 -0.89 -8.50 -11.42
CA GLN A 40 -0.30 -7.19 -11.23
C GLN A 40 -0.80 -6.53 -9.93
N ILE A 41 -2.10 -6.59 -9.65
CA ILE A 41 -2.69 -6.01 -8.43
C ILE A 41 -2.16 -6.75 -7.20
N SER A 42 -2.04 -8.08 -7.28
CA SER A 42 -1.41 -8.89 -6.24
C SER A 42 0.02 -8.41 -5.95
N ALA A 43 0.84 -8.23 -6.97
CA ALA A 43 2.21 -7.75 -6.81
C ALA A 43 2.29 -6.32 -6.25
N ILE A 44 1.35 -5.45 -6.60
CA ILE A 44 1.26 -4.10 -6.03
C ILE A 44 0.94 -4.15 -4.53
N PHE A 45 0.03 -5.02 -4.09
CA PHE A 45 -0.21 -5.23 -2.67
C PHE A 45 1.03 -5.79 -1.93
N GLU A 46 1.76 -6.73 -2.54
CA GLU A 46 3.00 -7.27 -1.98
C GLU A 46 4.09 -6.18 -1.86
N GLU A 47 4.25 -5.36 -2.90
CA GLU A 47 5.17 -4.22 -2.89
C GLU A 47 4.82 -3.24 -1.77
N THR A 48 3.54 -2.81 -1.69
CA THR A 48 3.09 -1.90 -0.63
C THR A 48 3.27 -2.53 0.75
N SER A 49 2.95 -3.82 0.92
CA SER A 49 3.25 -4.55 2.17
C SER A 49 4.74 -4.45 2.56
N GLY A 50 5.64 -4.46 1.59
CA GLY A 50 7.07 -4.22 1.79
C GLY A 50 7.37 -2.79 2.25
N ASN A 51 6.66 -1.79 1.70
CA ASN A 51 6.79 -0.39 2.10
C ASN A 51 6.32 -0.19 3.55
N GLU A 52 5.15 -0.73 3.93
CA GLU A 52 4.63 -0.61 5.31
C GLU A 52 5.56 -1.25 6.35
N LYS A 53 6.27 -2.32 5.97
CA LYS A 53 7.32 -2.87 6.83
C LYS A 53 8.45 -1.86 7.09
N GLU A 54 8.86 -1.09 6.09
CA GLU A 54 9.91 -0.08 6.26
C GLU A 54 9.37 1.15 7.03
N HIS A 55 8.12 1.56 6.82
CA HIS A 55 7.48 2.61 7.62
C HIS A 55 7.39 2.21 9.10
N ALA A 56 6.92 1.00 9.38
CA ALA A 56 6.93 0.43 10.74
C ALA A 56 8.32 0.51 11.39
N LYS A 57 9.36 0.14 10.63
CA LYS A 57 10.75 0.20 11.10
C LYS A 57 11.23 1.63 11.33
N LEU A 58 10.82 2.60 10.53
CA LEU A 58 11.15 4.02 10.76
C LEU A 58 10.56 4.50 12.09
N PHE A 59 9.28 4.23 12.36
CA PHE A 59 8.66 4.58 13.63
C PHE A 59 9.28 3.85 14.82
N PHE A 60 9.56 2.56 14.67
CA PHE A 60 10.18 1.74 15.70
C PHE A 60 11.58 2.25 16.10
N LYS A 61 12.37 2.77 15.16
CA LYS A 61 13.72 3.32 15.44
C LYS A 61 13.70 4.54 16.35
N HIS A 62 12.60 5.29 16.41
CA HIS A 62 12.46 6.42 17.33
C HIS A 62 12.12 5.99 18.76
N LEU A 63 11.57 4.79 18.96
CA LEU A 63 11.25 4.26 20.29
C LEU A 63 12.53 3.96 21.09
N LYS A 64 12.47 4.19 22.41
CA LYS A 64 13.63 4.08 23.31
C LYS A 64 13.60 2.84 24.20
N GLY A 65 12.82 1.84 23.81
CA GLY A 65 12.69 0.57 24.54
C GLY A 65 11.72 0.62 25.73
N GLY A 66 11.54 -0.52 26.36
CA GLY A 66 10.56 -0.72 27.43
C GLY A 66 9.21 -1.22 26.92
N ILE A 67 8.23 -1.21 27.80
CA ILE A 67 6.83 -1.52 27.50
C ILE A 67 6.04 -0.23 27.64
N VAL A 68 5.26 0.11 26.62
CA VAL A 68 4.42 1.31 26.58
C VAL A 68 2.98 0.85 26.38
N GLU A 69 2.11 1.27 27.28
CA GLU A 69 0.67 1.06 27.15
C GLU A 69 0.06 2.20 26.33
N MET A 70 -0.71 1.85 25.31
CA MET A 70 -1.45 2.82 24.51
C MET A 70 -2.81 2.26 24.10
N THR A 71 -3.76 3.13 23.80
CA THR A 71 -5.05 2.77 23.21
C THR A 71 -5.11 3.29 21.79
N ALA A 72 -5.44 2.41 20.84
CA ALA A 72 -5.60 2.76 19.44
C ALA A 72 -6.70 1.91 18.80
N SER A 73 -7.24 2.38 17.67
CA SER A 73 -8.25 1.67 16.90
C SER A 73 -7.69 1.31 15.53
N TYR A 74 -7.88 0.07 15.13
CA TYR A 74 -7.43 -0.44 13.84
C TYR A 74 -8.56 -1.09 13.07
N PRO A 75 -8.48 -1.17 11.74
CA PRO A 75 -9.49 -1.86 10.95
C PRO A 75 -9.62 -3.32 11.36
N ALA A 76 -10.85 -3.72 11.67
CA ALA A 76 -11.24 -5.10 12.01
C ALA A 76 -12.00 -5.76 10.84
N GLY A 77 -11.73 -5.32 9.60
CA GLY A 77 -12.46 -5.72 8.43
C GLY A 77 -12.13 -7.12 7.94
N VAL A 78 -12.88 -7.51 6.91
CA VAL A 78 -12.80 -8.83 6.28
C VAL A 78 -11.88 -8.81 5.05
N ILE A 79 -11.48 -9.99 4.58
CA ILE A 79 -10.90 -10.16 3.25
C ILE A 79 -12.08 -10.28 2.28
N GLY A 80 -12.32 -9.22 1.51
CA GLY A 80 -13.37 -9.16 0.49
C GLY A 80 -12.85 -9.48 -0.90
N THR A 81 -13.60 -9.06 -1.92
CA THR A 81 -13.15 -9.07 -3.31
C THR A 81 -11.95 -8.12 -3.51
N THR A 82 -11.24 -8.26 -4.61
CA THR A 82 -10.12 -7.37 -4.95
C THR A 82 -10.53 -5.90 -4.90
N VAL A 83 -11.70 -5.53 -5.41
CA VAL A 83 -12.20 -4.14 -5.39
C VAL A 83 -12.48 -3.67 -3.96
N GLU A 84 -13.10 -4.49 -3.15
CA GLU A 84 -13.37 -4.15 -1.73
C GLU A 84 -12.07 -3.99 -0.95
N ASN A 85 -11.11 -4.87 -1.17
CA ASN A 85 -9.79 -4.81 -0.54
C ASN A 85 -8.99 -3.56 -0.97
N LEU A 86 -9.03 -3.20 -2.26
CA LEU A 86 -8.41 -1.95 -2.77
C LEU A 86 -9.05 -0.71 -2.15
N LYS A 87 -10.38 -0.68 -2.00
CA LYS A 87 -11.09 0.42 -1.33
C LYS A 87 -10.75 0.52 0.15
N ALA A 88 -10.68 -0.63 0.84
CA ALA A 88 -10.31 -0.68 2.26
C ALA A 88 -8.87 -0.21 2.48
N ALA A 89 -7.94 -0.60 1.59
CA ALA A 89 -6.57 -0.11 1.60
C ALA A 89 -6.53 1.41 1.36
N ALA A 90 -7.14 1.91 0.27
CA ALA A 90 -7.18 3.35 -0.03
C ALA A 90 -7.75 4.19 1.12
N ALA A 91 -8.79 3.69 1.82
CA ALA A 91 -9.37 4.37 2.98
C ALA A 91 -8.40 4.42 4.17
N GLY A 92 -7.62 3.37 4.39
CA GLY A 92 -6.56 3.33 5.40
C GLY A 92 -5.48 4.37 5.12
N GLU A 93 -4.90 4.33 3.92
CA GLU A 93 -3.88 5.30 3.49
C GLU A 93 -4.39 6.75 3.62
N LYS A 94 -5.65 6.99 3.21
CA LYS A 94 -6.30 8.30 3.35
C LYS A 94 -6.36 8.79 4.78
N LEU A 95 -6.69 7.91 5.73
CA LEU A 95 -6.73 8.23 7.15
C LEU A 95 -5.33 8.59 7.66
N GLU A 96 -4.32 7.85 7.25
CA GLU A 96 -2.93 8.05 7.68
C GLU A 96 -2.38 9.38 7.18
N TRP A 97 -2.39 9.63 5.87
CA TRP A 97 -1.81 10.86 5.34
C TRP A 97 -2.68 12.10 5.57
N GLY A 98 -4.00 11.92 5.59
CA GLY A 98 -4.95 13.05 5.69
C GLY A 98 -5.24 13.49 7.13
N THR A 99 -4.96 12.65 8.12
CA THR A 99 -5.34 12.94 9.51
C THR A 99 -4.29 12.49 10.52
N LEU A 100 -3.94 11.19 10.56
CA LEU A 100 -3.15 10.65 11.67
C LEU A 100 -1.73 11.19 11.70
N TYR A 101 -0.97 11.03 10.61
CA TYR A 101 0.43 11.40 10.58
C TYR A 101 0.68 12.91 10.60
N PRO A 102 -0.13 13.77 9.95
CA PRO A 102 -0.05 15.20 10.18
C PRO A 102 -0.24 15.57 11.66
N ASN A 103 -1.29 15.05 12.30
CA ASN A 103 -1.55 15.33 13.71
C ASN A 103 -0.44 14.81 14.63
N PHE A 104 0.07 13.60 14.37
CA PHE A 104 1.18 13.03 15.14
C PHE A 104 2.47 13.84 14.95
N GLY A 105 2.70 14.35 13.74
CA GLY A 105 3.81 15.25 13.44
C GLY A 105 3.71 16.57 14.21
N ASP A 106 2.53 17.16 14.27
CA ASP A 106 2.31 18.42 15.00
C ASP A 106 2.49 18.24 16.51
N VAL A 107 2.02 17.13 17.08
CA VAL A 107 2.27 16.77 18.49
C VAL A 107 3.76 16.60 18.73
N ALA A 108 4.47 15.88 17.87
CA ALA A 108 5.91 15.67 18.02
C ALA A 108 6.70 16.99 17.96
N GLU A 109 6.30 17.92 17.09
CA GLU A 109 6.91 19.26 17.02
C GLU A 109 6.68 20.05 18.32
N GLN A 110 5.44 20.05 18.84
CA GLN A 110 5.08 20.75 20.08
C GLN A 110 5.79 20.19 21.30
N GLU A 111 6.01 18.86 21.33
CA GLU A 111 6.75 18.19 22.42
C GLU A 111 8.27 18.30 22.30
N GLY A 112 8.79 18.90 21.21
CA GLY A 112 10.22 19.15 21.00
C GLY A 112 10.96 17.98 20.33
N PHE A 113 10.27 17.16 19.52
CA PHE A 113 10.84 16.03 18.77
C PHE A 113 10.77 16.26 17.24
N PRO A 114 11.48 17.26 16.70
CA PRO A 114 11.35 17.66 15.28
C PRO A 114 11.76 16.55 14.29
N GLU A 115 12.67 15.67 14.65
CA GLU A 115 13.05 14.53 13.80
C GLU A 115 11.90 13.51 13.68
N VAL A 116 11.18 13.27 14.76
CA VAL A 116 9.96 12.42 14.75
C VAL A 116 8.88 13.07 13.92
N ALA A 117 8.64 14.38 14.11
CA ALA A 117 7.68 15.15 13.32
C ALA A 117 7.98 15.06 11.81
N ARG A 118 9.24 15.20 11.43
CA ARG A 118 9.68 15.03 10.03
C ARG A 118 9.39 13.64 9.51
N THR A 119 9.66 12.59 10.31
CA THR A 119 9.37 11.20 9.90
C THR A 119 7.89 11.01 9.63
N PHE A 120 6.99 11.44 10.51
CA PHE A 120 5.55 11.37 10.28
C PHE A 120 5.12 12.08 8.98
N ARG A 121 5.59 13.31 8.77
CA ARG A 121 5.23 14.11 7.58
C ARG A 121 5.76 13.50 6.28
N THR A 122 6.95 12.90 6.30
CA THR A 122 7.51 12.26 5.10
C THR A 122 6.83 10.94 4.77
N VAL A 123 6.48 10.13 5.77
CA VAL A 123 5.69 8.91 5.57
C VAL A 123 4.29 9.28 5.05
N ALA A 124 3.62 10.28 5.62
CA ALA A 124 2.33 10.77 5.12
C ALA A 124 2.34 11.09 3.61
N ASN A 125 3.43 11.64 3.09
CA ASN A 125 3.56 11.89 1.65
C ASN A 125 3.58 10.58 0.83
N VAL A 126 4.15 9.51 1.36
CA VAL A 126 4.15 8.20 0.69
C VAL A 126 2.74 7.62 0.67
N GLU A 127 2.01 7.68 1.79
CA GLU A 127 0.64 7.13 1.88
C GLU A 127 -0.34 7.84 0.94
N ALA A 128 -0.12 9.11 0.64
CA ALA A 128 -0.89 9.82 -0.38
C ALA A 128 -0.70 9.21 -1.79
N TYR A 129 0.49 8.70 -2.10
CA TYR A 129 0.74 7.96 -3.36
C TYR A 129 0.15 6.56 -3.34
N HIS A 130 0.18 5.86 -2.21
CA HIS A 130 -0.46 4.56 -2.04
C HIS A 130 -1.97 4.67 -2.25
N GLU A 131 -2.65 5.61 -1.58
CA GLU A 131 -4.08 5.90 -1.79
C GLU A 131 -4.41 6.15 -3.26
N ARG A 132 -3.66 7.06 -3.91
CA ARG A 132 -3.86 7.38 -5.32
C ARG A 132 -3.73 6.15 -6.22
N ARG A 133 -2.73 5.29 -5.96
CA ARG A 133 -2.50 4.06 -6.71
C ARG A 133 -3.66 3.09 -6.56
N TYR A 134 -4.12 2.86 -5.32
CA TYR A 134 -5.25 1.99 -5.05
C TYR A 134 -6.55 2.49 -5.69
N ASN A 135 -6.84 3.77 -5.61
CA ASN A 135 -8.02 4.35 -6.25
C ASN A 135 -8.01 4.17 -7.78
N LYS A 136 -6.87 4.36 -8.43
CA LYS A 136 -6.74 4.10 -9.87
C LYS A 136 -6.95 2.62 -10.22
N LEU A 137 -6.52 1.70 -9.37
CA LEU A 137 -6.78 0.28 -9.57
C LEU A 137 -8.25 -0.06 -9.39
N VAL A 138 -8.94 0.52 -8.40
CA VAL A 138 -10.39 0.41 -8.25
C VAL A 138 -11.12 0.84 -9.53
N GLU A 139 -10.78 2.01 -10.07
CA GLU A 139 -11.35 2.51 -11.32
C GLU A 139 -11.09 1.55 -12.48
N SER A 140 -9.85 1.06 -12.61
CA SER A 140 -9.47 0.15 -13.70
C SER A 140 -10.23 -1.18 -13.64
N VAL A 141 -10.42 -1.75 -12.45
CA VAL A 141 -11.20 -2.99 -12.29
C VAL A 141 -12.67 -2.76 -12.57
N ASN A 142 -13.27 -1.72 -11.99
CA ASN A 142 -14.70 -1.41 -12.18
C ASN A 142 -15.07 -1.11 -13.64
N GLN A 143 -14.15 -0.54 -14.41
CA GLN A 143 -14.34 -0.22 -15.83
C GLN A 143 -13.98 -1.40 -16.76
N GLY A 144 -13.54 -2.54 -16.23
CA GLY A 144 -13.04 -3.67 -17.06
C GLY A 144 -11.77 -3.33 -17.83
N LYS A 145 -11.01 -2.34 -17.37
CA LYS A 145 -9.84 -1.80 -18.08
C LYS A 145 -8.49 -2.34 -17.58
N VAL A 146 -8.48 -3.39 -16.77
CA VAL A 146 -7.22 -4.00 -16.32
C VAL A 146 -6.47 -4.60 -17.51
N PHE A 147 -7.14 -5.38 -18.33
CA PHE A 147 -6.56 -6.08 -19.48
C PHE A 147 -6.99 -5.51 -20.84
N LYS A 148 -7.68 -4.38 -20.85
CA LYS A 148 -8.17 -3.71 -22.07
C LYS A 148 -8.00 -2.21 -21.93
N LYS A 149 -7.58 -1.55 -23.02
CA LYS A 149 -7.41 -0.09 -23.06
C LYS A 149 -8.02 0.47 -24.35
N ASP A 150 -8.30 1.76 -24.34
CA ASP A 150 -8.93 2.42 -25.48
C ASP A 150 -7.93 2.71 -26.64
N GLN A 151 -6.63 2.52 -26.38
CA GLN A 151 -5.54 2.77 -27.33
C GLN A 151 -4.62 1.56 -27.43
N LEU A 152 -3.85 1.51 -28.51
CA LEU A 152 -2.82 0.50 -28.71
C LEU A 152 -1.71 0.70 -27.69
N LEU A 153 -1.41 -0.37 -26.94
CA LEU A 153 -0.34 -0.39 -25.91
C LEU A 153 0.48 -1.66 -26.05
N LYS A 154 1.62 -1.68 -25.38
CA LYS A 154 2.42 -2.87 -25.17
C LYS A 154 2.00 -3.59 -23.87
N TRP A 155 1.81 -4.90 -23.96
CA TRP A 155 1.46 -5.79 -22.86
C TRP A 155 2.61 -6.72 -22.56
N LYS A 156 3.09 -6.77 -21.33
CA LYS A 156 4.15 -7.68 -20.89
C LYS A 156 3.57 -8.83 -20.09
N CYS A 157 3.94 -10.04 -20.45
CA CYS A 157 3.69 -11.21 -19.63
C CYS A 157 4.64 -11.23 -18.41
N ARG A 158 4.09 -11.15 -17.21
CA ARG A 158 4.85 -11.15 -15.95
C ARG A 158 5.62 -12.46 -15.72
N ASN A 159 5.16 -13.57 -16.32
CA ASN A 159 5.81 -14.86 -16.15
C ASN A 159 7.07 -15.04 -17.02
N CYS A 160 6.99 -14.74 -18.32
CA CYS A 160 8.08 -15.04 -19.26
C CYS A 160 8.72 -13.81 -19.92
N GLY A 161 8.19 -12.61 -19.66
CA GLY A 161 8.72 -11.37 -20.21
C GLY A 161 8.30 -11.06 -21.65
N LEU A 162 7.49 -11.91 -22.33
CA LEU A 162 7.00 -11.60 -23.68
C LEU A 162 6.27 -10.25 -23.68
N VAL A 163 6.59 -9.41 -24.67
CA VAL A 163 5.89 -8.15 -24.93
C VAL A 163 5.15 -8.25 -26.26
N VAL A 164 3.87 -7.88 -26.27
CA VAL A 164 3.02 -7.85 -27.47
C VAL A 164 2.26 -6.53 -27.55
N GLU A 165 1.87 -6.10 -28.75
CA GLU A 165 1.07 -4.90 -28.93
C GLU A 165 -0.41 -5.26 -29.12
N GLY A 166 -1.29 -4.42 -28.58
CA GLY A 166 -2.74 -4.57 -28.73
C GLY A 166 -3.52 -3.59 -27.88
N THR A 167 -4.79 -3.44 -28.16
CA THR A 167 -5.74 -2.72 -27.27
C THR A 167 -6.19 -3.59 -26.11
N GLU A 168 -5.92 -4.90 -26.18
CA GLU A 168 -6.29 -5.89 -25.18
C GLU A 168 -5.16 -6.90 -24.99
N ALA A 169 -4.92 -7.31 -23.76
CA ALA A 169 -3.97 -8.37 -23.45
C ALA A 169 -4.49 -9.72 -24.01
N PRO A 170 -3.62 -10.58 -24.55
CA PRO A 170 -4.01 -11.90 -25.04
C PRO A 170 -4.72 -12.75 -23.99
N ALA A 171 -5.64 -13.61 -24.40
CA ALA A 171 -6.31 -14.54 -23.48
C ALA A 171 -5.32 -15.52 -22.82
N ALA A 172 -4.27 -15.89 -23.54
CA ALA A 172 -3.15 -16.68 -23.04
C ALA A 172 -1.86 -16.18 -23.69
N CYS A 173 -0.75 -16.26 -22.96
CA CYS A 173 0.56 -15.92 -23.47
C CYS A 173 1.00 -16.91 -24.57
N PRO A 174 1.30 -16.48 -25.82
CA PRO A 174 1.67 -17.40 -26.89
C PRO A 174 3.04 -18.07 -26.65
N THR A 175 3.86 -17.57 -25.73
CA THR A 175 5.17 -18.16 -25.42
C THR A 175 5.10 -19.18 -24.29
N CYS A 176 4.39 -18.87 -23.19
CA CYS A 176 4.43 -19.71 -21.98
C CYS A 176 3.06 -20.23 -21.53
N MET A 177 2.03 -19.96 -22.30
CA MET A 177 0.64 -20.42 -22.12
C MET A 177 -0.02 -19.98 -20.80
N HIS A 178 0.60 -19.10 -20.02
CA HIS A 178 -0.04 -18.49 -18.84
C HIS A 178 -1.25 -17.63 -19.25
N PRO A 179 -2.31 -17.61 -18.45
CA PRO A 179 -3.54 -16.88 -18.78
C PRO A 179 -3.33 -15.37 -18.77
N ARG A 180 -4.33 -14.64 -19.30
CA ARG A 180 -4.38 -13.17 -19.34
C ARG A 180 -4.06 -12.50 -18.01
N SER A 181 -4.39 -13.11 -16.90
CA SER A 181 -4.08 -12.63 -15.54
C SER A 181 -2.63 -12.24 -15.32
N TYR A 182 -1.71 -12.83 -16.10
CA TYR A 182 -0.28 -12.56 -16.03
C TYR A 182 0.17 -11.36 -16.86
N PHE A 183 -0.72 -10.69 -17.59
CA PHE A 183 -0.32 -9.52 -18.35
C PHE A 183 -0.47 -8.22 -17.57
N GLU A 184 0.45 -7.30 -17.84
CA GLU A 184 0.42 -5.91 -17.39
C GLU A 184 0.79 -4.98 -18.56
N VAL A 185 0.42 -3.70 -18.43
CA VAL A 185 0.90 -2.68 -19.39
C VAL A 185 2.41 -2.56 -19.25
N TRP A 186 3.11 -2.66 -20.37
CA TRP A 186 4.55 -2.48 -20.44
C TRP A 186 4.92 -1.00 -20.35
N VAL A 187 5.85 -0.67 -19.46
CA VAL A 187 6.43 0.68 -19.31
C VAL A 187 7.94 0.53 -19.24
N GLU A 188 8.64 1.31 -20.06
CA GLU A 188 10.09 1.45 -19.99
C GLU A 188 10.41 2.55 -18.96
N ASN A 189 10.90 2.18 -17.80
CA ASN A 189 11.16 3.09 -16.68
C ASN A 189 12.61 3.03 -16.17
N TYR A 190 13.54 2.71 -17.04
CA TYR A 190 14.99 2.59 -16.80
C TYR A 190 15.79 3.41 -17.79
#